data_c28e3a4a93a2b6627881660d48cff921
#
_entry.id   c28e3a4a93a2b6627881660d48cff921
#
_cell.length_a   1.000
_cell.length_b   1.000
_cell.length_c   1.000
_cell.angle_alpha   90.00
_cell.angle_beta   90.00
_cell.angle_gamma   90.00
#
_symmetry.space_group_name_H-M   'P 1'
#
loop_
_entity.id
_entity.type
_entity.pdbx_description
1 polymer ?
#
loop_
_entity_poly.entity_id
_entity_poly.type
_entity_poly.pdbx_seq_one_letter_code
_entity_poly.pdbx_strand_id
1 'polypeptide(L)'
;MPILKNILSWLWPILIGIFLAFIIKTFLLSFVTVNGNSMYPNLKSGEYVLLLKRATIKHNSVIVFNAYGVDKQEPNVTTKTNYIKRVIGLPGDIVEYKDSGKLYINNQLISQSYITKKQQTNGTLKLSSNLKASANVTLGTNKKFTVPRGKYLVLGDNRKISNDSRYYGFVPKNKIMGVAKAFIWNNKHQLINSFK
;
A
#
# COMPACT_ATOMS: atom_id res chain seq x y z
N MET A 1 -56.39 1.08 10.70
CA MET A 1 -55.17 1.43 9.92
C MET A 1 -54.06 2.15 10.71
N PRO A 2 -54.03 2.24 12.02
CA PRO A 2 -52.89 2.84 12.76
C PRO A 2 -51.63 1.96 12.77
N ILE A 3 -51.75 0.62 12.79
CA ILE A 3 -50.66 -0.31 12.86
C ILE A 3 -49.73 -0.24 11.63
N LEU A 4 -50.31 -0.11 10.44
CA LEU A 4 -49.56 -0.02 9.19
C LEU A 4 -48.73 1.26 9.11
N LYS A 5 -49.25 2.37 9.59
CA LYS A 5 -48.55 3.67 9.69
C LYS A 5 -47.37 3.58 10.67
N ASN A 6 -47.54 2.90 11.79
CA ASN A 6 -46.49 2.69 12.78
C ASN A 6 -45.38 1.79 12.24
N ILE A 7 -45.71 0.70 11.54
CA ILE A 7 -44.72 -0.17 10.90
C ILE A 7 -43.95 0.62 9.83
N LEU A 8 -44.61 1.40 8.99
CA LEU A 8 -43.97 2.19 7.94
C LEU A 8 -43.01 3.26 8.52
N SER A 9 -43.38 3.84 9.67
CA SER A 9 -42.51 4.85 10.32
C SER A 9 -41.17 4.27 10.83
N TRP A 10 -41.11 2.98 11.17
CA TRP A 10 -39.87 2.29 11.57
C TRP A 10 -39.06 1.76 10.38
N LEU A 11 -39.73 1.48 9.26
CA LEU A 11 -39.05 0.99 8.07
C LEU A 11 -38.13 2.03 7.41
N TRP A 12 -38.56 3.31 7.38
CA TRP A 12 -37.79 4.40 6.77
C TRP A 12 -36.40 4.61 7.38
N PRO A 13 -36.20 4.71 8.70
CA PRO A 13 -34.87 4.81 9.31
C PRO A 13 -34.00 3.61 9.00
N ILE A 14 -34.57 2.40 8.98
CA ILE A 14 -33.84 1.17 8.66
C ILE A 14 -33.34 1.18 7.22
N LEU A 15 -34.19 1.55 6.26
CA LEU A 15 -33.82 1.65 4.84
C LEU A 15 -32.75 2.72 4.62
N ILE A 16 -32.86 3.88 5.27
CA ILE A 16 -31.84 4.92 5.22
C ILE A 16 -30.52 4.41 5.81
N GLY A 17 -30.55 3.71 6.93
CA GLY A 17 -29.38 3.12 7.55
C GLY A 17 -28.66 2.11 6.64
N ILE A 18 -29.42 1.21 6.02
CA ILE A 18 -28.89 0.23 5.04
C ILE A 18 -28.29 0.95 3.82
N PHE A 19 -28.98 1.95 3.30
CA PHE A 19 -28.51 2.74 2.15
C PHE A 19 -27.20 3.48 2.47
N LEU A 20 -27.12 4.13 3.64
CA LEU A 20 -25.89 4.79 4.08
C LEU A 20 -24.75 3.79 4.28
N ALA A 21 -25.02 2.65 4.92
CA ALA A 21 -24.04 1.59 5.09
C ALA A 21 -23.50 1.07 3.74
N PHE A 22 -24.41 0.92 2.77
CA PHE A 22 -24.03 0.54 1.39
C PHE A 22 -23.12 1.59 0.73
N ILE A 23 -23.47 2.89 0.85
CA ILE A 23 -22.64 3.98 0.33
C ILE A 23 -21.26 3.97 0.99
N ILE A 24 -21.20 3.89 2.32
CA ILE A 24 -19.93 3.87 3.06
C ILE A 24 -19.05 2.70 2.60
N LYS A 25 -19.60 1.49 2.58
CA LYS A 25 -18.89 0.28 2.15
C LYS A 25 -18.41 0.37 0.70
N THR A 26 -19.25 0.91 -0.19
CA THR A 26 -18.93 0.96 -1.62
C THR A 26 -17.88 2.03 -1.94
N PHE A 27 -17.99 3.21 -1.37
CA PHE A 27 -17.20 4.37 -1.78
C PHE A 27 -16.08 4.77 -0.81
N LEU A 28 -16.18 4.45 0.47
CA LEU A 28 -15.24 4.94 1.48
C LEU A 28 -14.37 3.86 2.10
N LEU A 29 -14.97 2.74 2.50
CA LEU A 29 -14.32 1.74 3.33
C LEU A 29 -14.44 0.34 2.72
N SER A 30 -13.45 -0.52 3.00
CA SER A 30 -13.52 -1.96 2.73
C SER A 30 -12.60 -2.70 3.71
N PHE A 31 -12.89 -3.95 3.97
CA PHE A 31 -11.99 -4.83 4.71
C PHE A 31 -11.20 -5.68 3.73
N VAL A 32 -9.91 -5.82 3.99
CA VAL A 32 -9.01 -6.64 3.18
C VAL A 32 -8.25 -7.57 4.09
N THR A 33 -8.20 -8.86 3.73
CA THR A 33 -7.37 -9.84 4.44
C THR A 33 -5.95 -9.80 3.84
N VAL A 34 -4.96 -9.73 4.70
CA VAL A 34 -3.54 -9.80 4.33
C VAL A 34 -3.19 -11.25 4.01
N ASN A 35 -2.69 -11.51 2.81
CA ASN A 35 -2.19 -12.82 2.42
C ASN A 35 -0.68 -12.72 2.13
N GLY A 36 0.09 -13.64 2.70
CA GLY A 36 1.54 -13.69 2.55
C GLY A 36 2.29 -12.83 3.56
N ASN A 37 3.62 -12.90 3.50
CA ASN A 37 4.52 -12.37 4.52
C ASN A 37 5.34 -11.14 4.06
N SER A 38 4.94 -10.50 2.97
CA SER A 38 5.70 -9.37 2.40
C SER A 38 5.72 -8.13 3.31
N MET A 39 4.76 -8.00 4.23
CA MET A 39 4.66 -6.90 5.20
C MET A 39 5.01 -7.35 6.63
N TYR A 40 5.46 -8.60 6.81
CA TYR A 40 5.92 -9.12 8.11
C TYR A 40 7.15 -8.34 8.60
N PRO A 41 7.28 -8.01 9.88
CA PRO A 41 6.42 -8.41 11.02
C PRO A 41 5.30 -7.40 11.32
N ASN A 42 5.11 -6.35 10.52
CA ASN A 42 4.15 -5.28 10.82
C ASN A 42 2.72 -5.65 10.48
N LEU A 43 2.53 -6.45 9.43
CA LEU A 43 1.27 -7.13 9.13
C LEU A 43 1.57 -8.61 8.89
N LYS A 44 0.77 -9.48 9.48
CA LYS A 44 0.86 -10.93 9.35
C LYS A 44 -0.17 -11.46 8.38
N SER A 45 0.12 -12.59 7.77
CA SER A 45 -0.88 -13.32 6.98
C SER A 45 -2.07 -13.71 7.85
N GLY A 46 -3.29 -13.53 7.31
CA GLY A 46 -4.56 -13.74 8.01
C GLY A 46 -5.10 -12.52 8.75
N GLU A 47 -4.31 -11.46 8.94
CA GLU A 47 -4.80 -10.23 9.57
C GLU A 47 -5.73 -9.45 8.65
N TYR A 48 -6.72 -8.79 9.24
CA TYR A 48 -7.60 -7.86 8.54
C TYR A 48 -7.07 -6.44 8.64
N VAL A 49 -7.19 -5.70 7.56
CA VAL A 49 -6.92 -4.26 7.51
C VAL A 49 -8.14 -3.51 6.98
N LEU A 50 -8.33 -2.29 7.45
CA LEU A 50 -9.32 -1.38 6.94
C LEU A 50 -8.75 -0.61 5.74
N LEU A 51 -9.37 -0.72 4.58
CA LEU A 51 -9.00 0.00 3.37
C LEU A 51 -9.80 1.29 3.26
N LEU A 52 -9.10 2.42 3.31
CA LEU A 52 -9.67 3.75 3.10
C LEU A 52 -9.50 4.13 1.62
N LYS A 53 -10.57 4.04 0.84
CA LYS A 53 -10.52 4.17 -0.63
C LYS A 53 -10.18 5.59 -1.12
N ARG A 54 -10.49 6.61 -0.32
CA ARG A 54 -10.30 8.04 -0.67
C ARG A 54 -9.24 8.74 0.18
N ALA A 55 -8.49 8.00 1.00
CA ALA A 55 -7.45 8.60 1.82
C ALA A 55 -6.29 9.10 0.96
N THR A 56 -5.72 10.23 1.34
CA THR A 56 -4.52 10.78 0.72
C THR A 56 -3.33 9.86 0.97
N ILE A 57 -2.62 9.53 -0.09
CA ILE A 57 -1.41 8.73 -0.03
C ILE A 57 -0.24 9.64 0.33
N LYS A 58 0.48 9.29 1.40
CA LYS A 58 1.67 9.99 1.89
C LYS A 58 2.86 9.03 1.95
N HIS A 59 4.07 9.55 2.23
CA HIS A 59 5.21 8.70 2.57
C HIS A 59 4.86 7.76 3.73
N ASN A 60 5.35 6.55 3.67
CA ASN A 60 5.08 5.47 4.61
C ASN A 60 3.62 4.98 4.68
N SER A 61 2.68 5.53 3.89
CA SER A 61 1.35 4.95 3.76
C SER A 61 1.46 3.49 3.29
N VAL A 62 0.73 2.60 3.94
CA VAL A 62 0.54 1.24 3.43
C VAL A 62 -0.65 1.26 2.48
N ILE A 63 -0.46 0.81 1.25
CA ILE A 63 -1.50 0.81 0.22
C ILE A 63 -1.85 -0.59 -0.23
N VAL A 64 -3.08 -0.76 -0.69
CA VAL A 64 -3.53 -1.92 -1.44
C VAL A 64 -3.72 -1.50 -2.89
N PHE A 65 -3.20 -2.28 -3.82
CA PHE A 65 -3.34 -2.04 -5.24
C PHE A 65 -3.55 -3.33 -6.02
N ASN A 66 -4.22 -3.23 -7.17
CA ASN A 66 -4.40 -4.34 -8.08
C ASN A 66 -3.08 -4.60 -8.83
N ALA A 67 -2.55 -5.81 -8.69
CA ALA A 67 -1.26 -6.19 -9.25
C ALA A 67 -1.31 -6.50 -10.76
N TYR A 68 -2.51 -6.75 -11.30
CA TYR A 68 -2.68 -7.09 -12.70
C TYR A 68 -2.25 -5.97 -13.64
N GLY A 69 -1.33 -6.29 -14.53
CA GLY A 69 -0.69 -5.34 -15.44
C GLY A 69 0.40 -4.46 -14.81
N VAL A 70 0.62 -4.58 -13.47
CA VAL A 70 1.76 -3.99 -12.75
C VAL A 70 2.88 -5.03 -12.65
N ASP A 71 2.62 -6.15 -12.00
CA ASP A 71 3.53 -7.28 -11.92
C ASP A 71 3.31 -8.21 -13.11
N LYS A 72 4.10 -7.99 -14.17
CA LYS A 72 4.02 -8.77 -15.41
C LYS A 72 4.90 -10.01 -15.38
N GLN A 73 5.74 -10.15 -14.36
CA GLN A 73 6.71 -11.24 -14.28
C GLN A 73 6.15 -12.43 -13.49
N GLU A 74 5.17 -12.18 -12.63
CA GLU A 74 4.54 -13.21 -11.82
C GLU A 74 3.35 -13.83 -12.59
N PRO A 75 3.46 -15.08 -13.05
CA PRO A 75 2.45 -15.71 -13.92
C PRO A 75 1.11 -15.94 -13.24
N ASN A 76 1.09 -16.02 -11.91
CA ASN A 76 -0.13 -16.26 -11.14
C ASN A 76 -0.94 -15.00 -10.84
N VAL A 77 -0.51 -13.81 -11.33
CA VAL A 77 -1.24 -12.56 -11.14
C VAL A 77 -2.43 -12.49 -12.06
N THR A 78 -3.62 -12.43 -11.48
CA THR A 78 -4.90 -12.29 -12.17
C THR A 78 -5.52 -10.92 -11.93
N THR A 79 -6.62 -10.60 -12.61
CA THR A 79 -7.39 -9.36 -12.40
C THR A 79 -7.91 -9.19 -10.98
N LYS A 80 -7.96 -10.27 -10.19
CA LYS A 80 -8.40 -10.27 -8.78
C LYS A 80 -7.22 -10.19 -7.78
N THR A 81 -5.96 -10.25 -8.25
CA THR A 81 -4.79 -10.25 -7.39
C THR A 81 -4.49 -8.84 -6.89
N ASN A 82 -4.51 -8.69 -5.57
CA ASN A 82 -4.17 -7.44 -4.91
C ASN A 82 -2.92 -7.60 -4.05
N TYR A 83 -2.04 -6.61 -4.12
CA TYR A 83 -0.84 -6.52 -3.30
C TYR A 83 -1.00 -5.45 -2.24
N ILE A 84 -0.35 -5.68 -1.09
CA ILE A 84 -0.22 -4.71 -0.01
C ILE A 84 1.26 -4.36 0.17
N LYS A 85 1.61 -3.07 0.07
CA LYS A 85 2.99 -2.56 0.17
C LYS A 85 3.01 -1.18 0.82
N ARG A 86 4.19 -0.77 1.27
CA ARG A 86 4.44 0.56 1.83
C ARG A 86 4.95 1.50 0.76
N VAL A 87 4.38 2.70 0.71
CA VAL A 87 4.82 3.79 -0.18
C VAL A 87 6.13 4.37 0.36
N ILE A 88 7.15 4.35 -0.47
CA ILE A 88 8.47 4.90 -0.19
C ILE A 88 8.65 6.22 -0.91
N GLY A 89 8.30 6.29 -2.20
CA GLY A 89 8.39 7.51 -2.99
C GLY A 89 7.04 7.88 -3.60
N LEU A 90 6.72 9.17 -3.50
CA LEU A 90 5.55 9.80 -4.13
C LEU A 90 5.89 10.28 -5.55
N PRO A 91 4.88 10.54 -6.39
CA PRO A 91 5.11 11.12 -7.73
C PRO A 91 5.93 12.41 -7.67
N GLY A 92 7.05 12.44 -8.39
CA GLY A 92 7.97 13.58 -8.44
C GLY A 92 9.12 13.55 -7.43
N ASP A 93 9.11 12.64 -6.45
CA ASP A 93 10.21 12.53 -5.49
C ASP A 93 11.51 12.08 -6.17
N ILE A 94 12.62 12.67 -5.72
CA ILE A 94 13.96 12.19 -6.02
C ILE A 94 14.37 11.21 -4.91
N VAL A 95 14.52 9.96 -5.26
CA VAL A 95 14.83 8.88 -4.32
C VAL A 95 16.26 8.40 -4.52
N GLU A 96 16.97 8.20 -3.41
CA GLU A 96 18.29 7.56 -3.38
C GLU A 96 18.36 6.56 -2.23
N TYR A 97 18.61 5.30 -2.52
CA TYR A 97 18.80 4.26 -1.53
C TYR A 97 20.28 3.86 -1.50
N LYS A 98 20.94 4.01 -0.36
CA LYS A 98 22.36 3.67 -0.19
C LYS A 98 22.58 2.20 0.15
N ASP A 99 23.76 1.66 -0.17
CA ASP A 99 24.19 0.31 0.24
C ASP A 99 24.13 0.12 1.77
N SER A 100 24.37 1.18 2.53
CA SER A 100 24.25 1.18 3.99
C SER A 100 22.81 1.01 4.50
N GLY A 101 21.82 0.95 3.62
CA GLY A 101 20.41 0.91 3.97
C GLY A 101 19.78 2.28 4.25
N LYS A 102 20.53 3.38 4.14
CA LYS A 102 20.00 4.74 4.31
C LYS A 102 19.15 5.11 3.08
N LEU A 103 17.96 5.64 3.33
CA LEU A 103 17.04 6.13 2.32
C LEU A 103 16.98 7.65 2.36
N TYR A 104 17.18 8.28 1.22
CA TYR A 104 17.01 9.72 1.04
C TYR A 104 15.86 9.98 0.08
N ILE A 105 15.02 10.96 0.42
CA ILE A 105 13.96 11.49 -0.45
C ILE A 105 14.15 13.00 -0.51
N ASN A 106 14.27 13.53 -1.70
CA ASN A 106 14.54 14.95 -1.96
C ASN A 106 15.75 15.47 -1.17
N ASN A 107 16.82 14.65 -1.14
CA ASN A 107 18.08 14.85 -0.39
C ASN A 107 17.93 14.82 1.16
N GLN A 108 16.77 14.52 1.72
CA GLN A 108 16.56 14.39 3.16
C GLN A 108 16.63 12.92 3.57
N LEU A 109 17.36 12.63 4.65
CA LEU A 109 17.42 11.30 5.25
C LEU A 109 16.07 10.94 5.87
N ILE A 110 15.48 9.84 5.42
CA ILE A 110 14.17 9.37 5.86
C ILE A 110 14.32 8.24 6.88
N SER A 111 13.63 8.39 8.01
CA SER A 111 13.55 7.34 9.02
C SER A 111 12.78 6.12 8.49
N GLN A 112 13.35 4.95 8.69
CA GLN A 112 12.74 3.65 8.40
C GLN A 112 12.52 2.86 9.70
N SER A 113 12.04 3.52 10.76
CA SER A 113 11.84 2.93 12.10
C SER A 113 10.85 1.74 12.12
N TYR A 114 10.05 1.59 11.06
CA TYR A 114 9.13 0.47 10.89
C TYR A 114 9.81 -0.86 10.52
N ILE A 115 11.10 -0.85 10.19
CA ILE A 115 11.89 -2.05 9.87
C ILE A 115 13.24 -2.04 10.59
N THR A 116 13.84 -3.21 10.79
CA THR A 116 15.16 -3.37 11.40
C THR A 116 16.28 -2.89 10.47
N LYS A 117 17.46 -2.59 11.02
CA LYS A 117 18.66 -2.26 10.22
C LYS A 117 18.99 -3.33 9.20
N LYS A 118 18.86 -4.62 9.55
CA LYS A 118 19.04 -5.73 8.63
C LYS A 118 18.05 -5.69 7.46
N GLN A 119 16.80 -5.35 7.72
CA GLN A 119 15.83 -5.16 6.64
C GLN A 119 16.13 -3.92 5.79
N GLN A 120 16.67 -2.85 6.38
CA GLN A 120 17.08 -1.68 5.61
C GLN A 120 18.17 -2.01 4.61
N THR A 121 19.20 -2.77 4.99
CA THR A 121 20.27 -3.20 4.08
C THR A 121 19.79 -4.22 3.05
N ASN A 122 18.90 -5.14 3.41
CA ASN A 122 18.24 -6.03 2.45
C ASN A 122 17.29 -5.28 1.50
N GLY A 123 16.87 -4.09 1.88
CA GLY A 123 15.95 -3.25 1.12
C GLY A 123 16.62 -2.38 0.07
N THR A 124 17.94 -2.48 -0.09
CA THR A 124 18.66 -1.76 -1.15
C THR A 124 18.03 -2.07 -2.51
N LEU A 125 18.03 -1.08 -3.39
CA LEU A 125 17.43 -1.21 -4.72
C LEU A 125 18.36 -1.96 -5.69
N LYS A 126 19.10 -2.97 -5.19
CA LYS A 126 19.85 -3.90 -6.02
C LYS A 126 18.86 -4.76 -6.79
N LEU A 127 18.72 -4.43 -8.05
CA LEU A 127 17.92 -5.21 -8.99
C LEU A 127 18.78 -6.25 -9.66
N SER A 128 18.22 -7.42 -9.92
CA SER A 128 18.71 -8.26 -10.99
C SER A 128 18.73 -7.43 -12.27
N SER A 129 19.80 -7.48 -13.01
CA SER A 129 20.29 -6.55 -14.03
C SER A 129 19.36 -6.10 -15.17
N ASN A 130 18.08 -6.50 -15.22
CA ASN A 130 17.26 -6.37 -16.41
C ASN A 130 15.90 -5.66 -16.22
N LEU A 131 15.60 -5.07 -15.06
CA LEU A 131 14.35 -4.37 -14.85
C LEU A 131 14.43 -2.93 -15.33
N LYS A 132 14.02 -2.68 -16.56
CA LYS A 132 13.54 -1.36 -16.97
C LYS A 132 12.25 -1.12 -16.21
N ALA A 133 12.29 -0.28 -15.18
CA ALA A 133 11.07 0.21 -14.54
C ALA A 133 10.13 0.75 -15.63
N SER A 134 8.83 0.54 -15.44
CA SER A 134 7.75 0.82 -16.42
C SER A 134 7.63 2.29 -16.90
N ALA A 135 8.69 3.09 -16.83
CA ALA A 135 8.74 4.50 -17.21
C ALA A 135 10.13 4.97 -17.65
N ASN A 136 10.95 4.11 -18.25
CA ASN A 136 12.33 4.43 -18.66
C ASN A 136 13.26 4.92 -17.53
N VAL A 137 12.89 4.70 -16.28
CA VAL A 137 13.70 4.99 -15.10
C VAL A 137 14.30 3.70 -14.58
N THR A 138 15.63 3.64 -14.47
CA THR A 138 16.31 2.50 -13.86
C THR A 138 16.43 2.75 -12.35
N LEU A 139 15.77 1.92 -11.54
CA LEU A 139 16.01 1.88 -10.11
C LEU A 139 17.45 1.41 -9.88
N GLY A 140 18.06 1.82 -8.79
CA GLY A 140 19.40 1.38 -8.45
C GLY A 140 19.84 1.87 -7.09
N THR A 141 20.70 1.09 -6.45
CA THR A 141 21.36 1.45 -5.19
C THR A 141 22.47 2.47 -5.46
N ASN A 142 22.65 3.43 -4.55
CA ASN A 142 23.58 4.55 -4.67
C ASN A 142 23.31 5.46 -5.91
N LYS A 143 22.14 5.32 -6.50
CA LYS A 143 21.72 6.07 -7.69
C LYS A 143 20.50 6.90 -7.36
N LYS A 144 20.52 8.17 -7.73
CA LYS A 144 19.33 9.03 -7.68
C LYS A 144 18.45 8.77 -8.90
N PHE A 145 17.14 8.70 -8.66
CA PHE A 145 16.14 8.64 -9.72
C PHE A 145 14.87 9.38 -9.28
N THR A 146 14.12 9.86 -10.25
CA THR A 146 12.84 10.53 -9.97
C THR A 146 11.69 9.54 -10.14
N VAL A 147 10.78 9.51 -9.16
CA VAL A 147 9.52 8.76 -9.26
C VAL A 147 8.64 9.42 -10.33
N PRO A 148 8.22 8.71 -11.39
CA PRO A 148 7.44 9.31 -12.46
C PRO A 148 6.10 9.88 -11.98
N ARG A 149 5.61 10.91 -12.65
CA ARG A 149 4.29 11.50 -12.37
C ARG A 149 3.20 10.42 -12.40
N GLY A 150 2.27 10.47 -11.44
CA GLY A 150 1.17 9.53 -11.32
C GLY A 150 1.56 8.10 -10.92
N LYS A 151 2.81 7.87 -10.52
CA LYS A 151 3.31 6.56 -10.07
C LYS A 151 3.92 6.63 -8.68
N TYR A 152 4.03 5.48 -8.02
CA TYR A 152 4.53 5.35 -6.66
C TYR A 152 5.62 4.28 -6.58
N LEU A 153 6.67 4.56 -5.83
CA LEU A 153 7.66 3.57 -5.43
C LEU A 153 7.17 2.89 -4.17
N VAL A 154 7.03 1.56 -4.20
CA VAL A 154 6.52 0.82 -3.05
C VAL A 154 7.44 -0.35 -2.68
N LEU A 155 7.64 -0.58 -1.39
CA LEU A 155 8.41 -1.72 -0.88
C LEU A 155 7.59 -2.47 0.18
N GLY A 156 7.82 -3.78 0.27
CA GLY A 156 7.33 -4.54 1.42
C GLY A 156 8.21 -4.32 2.64
N ASP A 157 7.64 -4.41 3.83
CA ASP A 157 8.38 -4.28 5.09
C ASP A 157 9.32 -5.48 5.30
N ASN A 158 8.95 -6.66 4.82
CA ASN A 158 9.84 -7.82 4.74
C ASN A 158 10.71 -7.72 3.48
N ARG A 159 11.74 -6.88 3.55
CA ARG A 159 12.62 -6.55 2.42
C ARG A 159 13.31 -7.77 1.80
N LYS A 160 13.52 -8.85 2.59
CA LYS A 160 14.21 -10.06 2.14
C LYS A 160 13.41 -10.85 1.11
N ILE A 161 12.09 -10.93 1.28
CA ILE A 161 11.23 -11.81 0.47
C ILE A 161 10.14 -11.09 -0.33
N SER A 162 10.01 -9.77 -0.16
CA SER A 162 8.93 -9.04 -0.81
C SER A 162 9.14 -8.91 -2.31
N ASN A 163 8.17 -9.37 -3.07
CA ASN A 163 7.99 -8.96 -4.46
C ASN A 163 7.35 -7.57 -4.48
N ASP A 164 8.12 -6.55 -4.88
CA ASP A 164 7.74 -5.13 -4.82
C ASP A 164 8.36 -4.33 -5.96
N SER A 165 8.41 -3.00 -5.85
CA SER A 165 8.93 -2.14 -6.92
C SER A 165 10.32 -2.49 -7.41
N ARG A 166 11.10 -3.23 -6.63
CA ARG A 166 12.41 -3.75 -7.05
C ARG A 166 12.31 -4.77 -8.18
N TYR A 167 11.14 -5.40 -8.33
CA TYR A 167 10.88 -6.44 -9.33
C TYR A 167 9.97 -5.96 -10.45
N TYR A 168 8.85 -5.28 -10.14
CA TYR A 168 7.86 -4.86 -11.14
C TYR A 168 7.87 -3.34 -11.43
N GLY A 169 8.74 -2.57 -10.76
CA GLY A 169 8.82 -1.13 -10.96
C GLY A 169 7.73 -0.35 -10.20
N PHE A 170 7.34 0.80 -10.76
CA PHE A 170 6.41 1.73 -10.11
C PHE A 170 4.96 1.31 -10.24
N VAL A 171 4.17 1.58 -9.19
CA VAL A 171 2.72 1.33 -9.16
C VAL A 171 1.98 2.57 -9.69
N PRO A 172 1.18 2.47 -10.76
CA PRO A 172 0.36 3.57 -11.24
C PRO A 172 -0.77 3.91 -10.27
N LYS A 173 -1.11 5.21 -10.16
CA LYS A 173 -2.18 5.71 -9.27
C LYS A 173 -3.52 5.02 -9.50
N ASN A 174 -3.89 4.78 -10.76
CA ASN A 174 -5.16 4.14 -11.13
C ASN A 174 -5.26 2.65 -10.74
N LYS A 175 -4.15 2.02 -10.33
CA LYS A 175 -4.15 0.67 -9.78
C LYS A 175 -4.33 0.64 -8.26
N ILE A 176 -4.17 1.78 -7.58
CA ILE A 176 -4.26 1.87 -6.12
C ILE A 176 -5.74 1.89 -5.72
N MET A 177 -6.12 0.97 -4.86
CA MET A 177 -7.48 0.83 -4.34
C MET A 177 -7.71 1.70 -3.11
N GLY A 178 -6.66 1.98 -2.33
CA GLY A 178 -6.75 2.83 -1.15
C GLY A 178 -5.57 2.62 -0.18
N VAL A 179 -5.67 3.32 0.94
CA VAL A 179 -4.70 3.25 2.05
C VAL A 179 -5.21 2.26 3.09
N ALA A 180 -4.35 1.30 3.45
CA ALA A 180 -4.63 0.33 4.49
C ALA A 180 -4.33 0.88 5.88
N LYS A 181 -5.21 0.62 6.83
CA LYS A 181 -5.05 0.90 8.25
C LYS A 181 -5.16 -0.38 9.05
N ALA A 182 -4.23 -0.60 9.96
CA ALA A 182 -4.33 -1.68 10.92
C ALA A 182 -5.27 -1.31 12.06
N PHE A 183 -5.97 -2.29 12.61
CA PHE A 183 -6.82 -2.10 13.78
C PHE A 183 -5.99 -1.88 15.04
N ILE A 184 -6.59 -1.24 16.05
CA ILE A 184 -5.94 -0.90 17.32
C ILE A 184 -5.41 -2.10 18.10
N TRP A 185 -6.00 -3.27 17.92
CA TRP A 185 -5.54 -4.53 18.54
C TRP A 185 -4.31 -5.15 17.86
N ASN A 186 -3.89 -4.64 16.69
CA ASN A 186 -2.61 -4.99 16.13
C ASN A 186 -1.51 -4.23 16.89
N ASN A 187 -0.61 -4.95 17.57
CA ASN A 187 0.46 -4.37 18.40
C ASN A 187 1.38 -3.41 17.63
N LYS A 188 1.35 -3.42 16.31
CA LYS A 188 2.15 -2.56 15.43
C LYS A 188 1.30 -1.58 14.61
N HIS A 189 0.03 -1.39 15.01
CA HIS A 189 -0.89 -0.50 14.28
C HIS A 189 -0.31 0.90 14.05
N GLN A 190 0.45 1.44 15.01
CA GLN A 190 1.09 2.75 14.87
C GLN A 190 2.08 2.79 13.70
N LEU A 191 2.86 1.71 13.46
CA LEU A 191 3.80 1.62 12.33
C LEU A 191 3.11 1.52 10.96
N ILE A 192 1.84 1.15 10.95
CA ILE A 192 0.99 1.09 9.75
C ILE A 192 0.19 2.39 9.59
N ASN A 193 -0.30 2.94 10.71
CA ASN A 193 -1.26 4.05 10.71
C ASN A 193 -0.62 5.43 10.75
N SER A 194 0.65 5.54 11.21
CA SER A 194 1.38 6.81 11.24
C SER A 194 1.78 7.24 9.82
N PHE A 195 1.44 8.46 9.49
CA PHE A 195 1.92 9.17 8.30
C PHE A 195 2.72 10.38 8.75
N LYS A 196 3.85 10.60 8.13
CA LYS A 196 4.58 11.87 8.23
C LYS A 196 4.58 12.57 6.89
#